data_25b25a781cba419f991984ede8394be2
#
_entry.id   25b25a781cba419f991984ede8394be2
#
_cell.length_a   1.000
_cell.length_b   1.000
_cell.length_c   1.000
_cell.angle_alpha   90.00
_cell.angle_beta   90.00
_cell.angle_gamma   90.00
#
_symmetry.space_group_name_H-M   'P 1'
#
loop_
_entity.id
_entity.type
_entity.pdbx_description
1 polymer ?
#
loop_
_entity_poly.entity_id
_entity_poly.type
_entity_poly.pdbx_seq_one_letter_code
_entity_poly.pdbx_strand_id
1 'polypeptide(L)'
;AMMEEYLNLVRQDESQINRIQSSLASAMSLDVDDGLRDQFRKQILRRIQSEPNITGYNRLLIWFLLEEKKFPGALRQSIALDRRTGQEDVRIFQLAQMALNSKQYGDARNAFQYLLDKGPENPFFMQAYGQNIHASYMEFITESPDDSVRGKQLAVQFKEGLEYLGFSPATIGLISENAHLLAFYLDQPQQAIQILEKGLAIPQLKLVQSGTLKTEMADVYVYANDPWEATLVYSQVIDANKDNSLGDQAKLKKAKLGYYLGNFSWAKAQLDVLKASTSKLTANDAMDLS
;
A
#
# COMPACT_ATOMS: atom_id res chain seq x y z
N ALA A 1 21.61 -14.39 -30.77
CA ALA A 1 20.99 -13.70 -31.93
C ALA A 1 19.84 -12.79 -31.46
N MET A 2 18.68 -13.32 -31.02
CA MET A 2 17.46 -12.56 -30.66
C MET A 2 17.72 -11.43 -29.66
N MET A 3 18.42 -11.68 -28.56
CA MET A 3 18.69 -10.67 -27.51
C MET A 3 19.59 -9.54 -28.00
N GLU A 4 20.57 -9.83 -28.82
CA GLU A 4 21.42 -8.81 -29.44
C GLU A 4 20.64 -7.89 -30.37
N GLU A 5 19.71 -8.46 -31.15
CA GLU A 5 18.79 -7.68 -31.98
C GLU A 5 17.96 -6.70 -31.13
N TYR A 6 17.39 -7.16 -30.02
CA TYR A 6 16.64 -6.28 -29.13
C TYR A 6 17.51 -5.15 -28.52
N LEU A 7 18.75 -5.45 -28.11
CA LEU A 7 19.66 -4.44 -27.59
C LEU A 7 20.09 -3.46 -28.70
N ASN A 8 20.27 -3.92 -29.92
CA ASN A 8 20.56 -3.06 -31.09
C ASN A 8 19.38 -2.14 -31.43
N LEU A 9 18.13 -2.64 -31.30
CA LEU A 9 16.92 -1.83 -31.50
C LEU A 9 16.83 -0.72 -30.45
N VAL A 10 17.09 -1.02 -29.15
CA VAL A 10 17.13 0.00 -28.08
C VAL A 10 18.18 1.06 -28.36
N ARG A 11 19.33 0.67 -28.89
CA ARG A 11 20.41 1.60 -29.28
C ARG A 11 19.95 2.59 -30.36
N GLN A 12 19.18 2.11 -31.32
CA GLN A 12 18.70 2.92 -32.43
C GLN A 12 17.50 3.80 -32.05
N ASP A 13 16.59 3.26 -31.26
CA ASP A 13 15.34 3.93 -30.86
C ASP A 13 14.86 3.45 -29.48
N GLU A 14 15.08 4.29 -28.47
CA GLU A 14 14.61 4.00 -27.09
C GLU A 14 13.08 3.89 -26.97
N SER A 15 12.30 4.41 -27.91
CA SER A 15 10.85 4.30 -27.89
C SER A 15 10.35 2.86 -27.99
N GLN A 16 11.17 1.95 -28.52
CA GLN A 16 10.87 0.52 -28.64
C GLN A 16 10.97 -0.26 -27.32
N ILE A 17 11.44 0.36 -26.24
CA ILE A 17 11.69 -0.33 -24.96
C ILE A 17 10.48 -1.12 -24.49
N ASN A 18 9.28 -0.53 -24.48
CA ASN A 18 8.07 -1.21 -24.00
C ASN A 18 7.72 -2.47 -24.82
N ARG A 19 7.89 -2.38 -26.14
CA ARG A 19 7.68 -3.52 -27.02
C ARG A 19 8.69 -4.63 -26.77
N ILE A 20 9.95 -4.24 -26.56
CA ILE A 20 11.05 -5.17 -26.27
C ILE A 20 10.83 -5.84 -24.91
N GLN A 21 10.42 -5.10 -23.88
CA GLN A 21 10.06 -5.64 -22.58
C GLN A 21 8.97 -6.69 -22.68
N SER A 22 7.88 -6.40 -23.41
CA SER A 22 6.78 -7.36 -23.62
C SER A 22 7.26 -8.63 -24.34
N SER A 23 8.10 -8.48 -25.36
CA SER A 23 8.65 -9.62 -26.10
C SER A 23 9.60 -10.47 -25.24
N LEU A 24 10.45 -9.82 -24.44
CA LEU A 24 11.36 -10.49 -23.51
C LEU A 24 10.58 -11.20 -22.40
N ALA A 25 9.56 -10.55 -21.81
CA ALA A 25 8.70 -11.16 -20.79
C ALA A 25 8.04 -12.44 -21.32
N SER A 26 7.48 -12.38 -22.53
CA SER A 26 6.87 -13.55 -23.18
C SER A 26 7.88 -14.67 -23.45
N ALA A 27 9.08 -14.34 -23.91
CA ALA A 27 10.13 -15.34 -24.16
C ALA A 27 10.63 -15.97 -22.85
N MET A 28 10.83 -15.15 -21.80
CA MET A 28 11.29 -15.61 -20.49
C MET A 28 10.22 -16.40 -19.70
N SER A 29 8.94 -16.19 -19.98
CA SER A 29 7.86 -16.99 -19.37
C SER A 29 7.81 -18.43 -19.91
N LEU A 30 8.38 -18.68 -21.09
CA LEU A 30 8.48 -19.99 -21.72
C LEU A 30 9.82 -20.70 -21.42
N ASP A 31 10.77 -20.00 -20.77
CA ASP A 31 12.10 -20.51 -20.47
C ASP A 31 12.09 -21.28 -19.13
N VAL A 32 12.06 -22.59 -19.22
CA VAL A 32 11.96 -23.48 -18.06
C VAL A 32 13.25 -23.53 -17.24
N ASP A 33 14.40 -23.32 -17.88
CA ASP A 33 15.74 -23.51 -17.28
C ASP A 33 16.43 -22.19 -16.92
N ASP A 34 15.74 -21.04 -17.01
CA ASP A 34 16.26 -19.69 -16.76
C ASP A 34 17.49 -19.30 -17.63
N GLY A 35 17.81 -20.08 -18.65
CA GLY A 35 18.95 -19.87 -19.52
C GLY A 35 18.89 -18.54 -20.30
N LEU A 36 17.69 -18.13 -20.73
CA LEU A 36 17.46 -16.84 -21.39
C LEU A 36 17.66 -15.67 -20.42
N ARG A 37 17.23 -15.80 -19.16
CA ARG A 37 17.39 -14.77 -18.11
C ARG A 37 18.86 -14.50 -17.84
N ASP A 38 19.67 -15.56 -17.68
CA ASP A 38 21.09 -15.44 -17.45
C ASP A 38 21.85 -14.87 -18.65
N GLN A 39 21.48 -15.29 -19.86
CA GLN A 39 22.05 -14.72 -21.08
C GLN A 39 21.71 -13.22 -21.20
N PHE A 40 20.46 -12.84 -20.97
CA PHE A 40 20.05 -11.44 -21.02
C PHE A 40 20.82 -10.60 -20.00
N ARG A 41 20.91 -11.06 -18.74
CA ARG A 41 21.66 -10.37 -17.69
C ARG A 41 23.12 -10.13 -18.09
N LYS A 42 23.79 -11.14 -18.62
CA LYS A 42 25.20 -11.03 -19.07
C LYS A 42 25.34 -10.03 -20.20
N GLN A 43 24.45 -10.09 -21.20
CA GLN A 43 24.52 -9.22 -22.37
C GLN A 43 24.20 -7.76 -22.04
N ILE A 44 23.14 -7.50 -21.26
CA ILE A 44 22.75 -6.14 -20.89
C ILE A 44 23.85 -5.46 -20.04
N LEU A 45 24.48 -6.17 -19.12
CA LEU A 45 25.58 -5.63 -18.33
C LEU A 45 26.81 -5.30 -19.18
N ARG A 46 27.16 -6.15 -20.18
CA ARG A 46 28.23 -5.84 -21.14
C ARG A 46 27.90 -4.58 -21.95
N ARG A 47 26.66 -4.43 -22.42
CA ARG A 47 26.23 -3.25 -23.19
C ARG A 47 26.30 -1.97 -22.34
N ILE A 48 25.84 -2.01 -21.08
CA ILE A 48 25.96 -0.87 -20.17
C ILE A 48 27.42 -0.45 -19.96
N GLN A 49 28.34 -1.42 -19.87
CA GLN A 49 29.77 -1.13 -19.69
C GLN A 49 30.42 -0.57 -20.95
N SER A 50 30.07 -1.13 -22.11
CA SER A 50 30.67 -0.70 -23.40
C SER A 50 30.07 0.59 -23.95
N GLU A 51 28.81 0.87 -23.66
CA GLU A 51 28.05 2.00 -24.20
C GLU A 51 27.28 2.73 -23.07
N PRO A 52 27.98 3.33 -22.09
CA PRO A 52 27.37 3.87 -20.88
C PRO A 52 26.42 5.04 -21.13
N ASN A 53 26.48 5.68 -22.28
CA ASN A 53 25.67 6.84 -22.64
C ASN A 53 24.24 6.44 -23.09
N ILE A 54 23.99 5.14 -23.39
CA ILE A 54 22.68 4.67 -23.81
C ILE A 54 21.84 4.32 -22.60
N THR A 55 20.98 5.26 -22.20
CA THR A 55 20.09 5.14 -21.02
C THR A 55 19.09 4.00 -21.13
N GLY A 56 18.69 3.65 -22.34
CA GLY A 56 17.78 2.55 -22.61
C GLY A 56 18.25 1.20 -22.08
N TYR A 57 19.55 0.93 -22.07
CA TYR A 57 20.09 -0.29 -21.47
C TYR A 57 19.90 -0.33 -19.96
N ASN A 58 20.11 0.80 -19.27
CA ASN A 58 19.87 0.89 -17.83
C ASN A 58 18.38 0.68 -17.52
N ARG A 59 17.47 1.26 -18.32
CA ARG A 59 16.02 1.10 -18.17
C ARG A 59 15.57 -0.36 -18.39
N LEU A 60 16.15 -1.06 -19.37
CA LEU A 60 15.90 -2.49 -19.56
C LEU A 60 16.43 -3.34 -18.39
N LEU A 61 17.60 -3.01 -17.85
CA LEU A 61 18.12 -3.71 -16.66
C LEU A 61 17.24 -3.49 -15.44
N ILE A 62 16.78 -2.25 -15.22
CA ILE A 62 15.85 -1.92 -14.11
C ILE A 62 14.57 -2.75 -14.26
N TRP A 63 13.96 -2.73 -15.45
CA TRP A 63 12.77 -3.54 -15.74
C TRP A 63 13.01 -5.02 -15.45
N PHE A 64 14.09 -5.59 -15.95
CA PHE A 64 14.43 -6.99 -15.74
C PHE A 64 14.58 -7.33 -14.25
N LEU A 65 15.23 -6.46 -13.46
CA LEU A 65 15.35 -6.64 -12.01
C LEU A 65 13.98 -6.56 -11.30
N LEU A 66 13.06 -5.74 -11.80
CA LEU A 66 11.68 -5.67 -11.28
C LEU A 66 10.88 -6.94 -11.59
N GLU A 67 11.01 -7.50 -12.80
CA GLU A 67 10.41 -8.81 -13.16
C GLU A 67 10.90 -9.93 -12.24
N GLU A 68 12.17 -9.87 -11.85
CA GLU A 68 12.75 -10.81 -10.88
C GLU A 68 12.45 -10.46 -9.41
N LYS A 69 11.68 -9.42 -9.14
CA LYS A 69 11.39 -8.89 -7.79
C LYS A 69 12.66 -8.52 -7.00
N LYS A 70 13.74 -8.17 -7.68
CA LYS A 70 15.01 -7.73 -7.10
C LYS A 70 15.01 -6.22 -6.86
N PHE A 71 14.06 -5.75 -6.02
CA PHE A 71 13.84 -4.34 -5.77
C PHE A 71 15.08 -3.56 -5.32
N PRO A 72 15.94 -4.06 -4.39
CA PRO A 72 17.16 -3.32 -4.02
C PRO A 72 18.11 -3.07 -5.19
N GLY A 73 18.22 -4.07 -6.09
CA GLY A 73 19.02 -3.96 -7.30
C GLY A 73 18.46 -2.95 -8.28
N ALA A 74 17.15 -3.01 -8.52
CA ALA A 74 16.42 -2.09 -9.39
C ALA A 74 16.55 -0.64 -8.88
N LEU A 75 16.36 -0.43 -7.58
CA LEU A 75 16.48 0.90 -6.96
C LEU A 75 17.89 1.48 -7.12
N ARG A 76 18.95 0.70 -6.85
CA ARG A 76 20.32 1.17 -7.04
C ARG A 76 20.60 1.61 -8.47
N GLN A 77 20.10 0.85 -9.47
CA GLN A 77 20.25 1.22 -10.88
C GLN A 77 19.43 2.46 -11.23
N SER A 78 18.20 2.57 -10.71
CA SER A 78 17.34 3.74 -10.93
C SER A 78 17.97 5.01 -10.34
N ILE A 79 18.50 4.96 -9.12
CA ILE A 79 19.21 6.09 -8.48
C ILE A 79 20.45 6.47 -9.28
N ALA A 80 21.24 5.48 -9.72
CA ALA A 80 22.44 5.76 -10.53
C ALA A 80 22.09 6.43 -11.87
N LEU A 81 20.99 6.01 -12.49
CA LEU A 81 20.49 6.62 -13.71
C LEU A 81 19.95 8.03 -13.44
N ASP A 82 19.17 8.20 -12.37
CA ASP A 82 18.58 9.50 -12.01
C ASP A 82 19.66 10.56 -11.72
N ARG A 83 20.72 10.19 -11.01
CA ARG A 83 21.86 11.10 -10.76
C ARG A 83 22.54 11.61 -12.04
N ARG A 84 22.39 10.87 -13.14
CA ARG A 84 22.96 11.25 -14.46
C ARG A 84 21.98 12.06 -15.30
N THR A 85 20.69 11.76 -15.20
CA THR A 85 19.66 12.30 -16.11
C THR A 85 18.72 13.28 -15.44
N GLY A 86 18.51 13.15 -14.13
CA GLY A 86 17.51 13.93 -13.37
C GLY A 86 16.06 13.64 -13.78
N GLN A 87 15.76 12.49 -14.41
CA GLN A 87 14.48 12.24 -15.07
C GLN A 87 13.79 10.93 -14.63
N GLU A 88 14.25 10.29 -13.56
CA GLU A 88 13.75 8.96 -13.18
C GLU A 88 12.75 8.99 -12.03
N ASP A 89 12.31 10.16 -11.54
CA ASP A 89 11.40 10.29 -10.39
C ASP A 89 10.12 9.46 -10.54
N VAL A 90 9.49 9.54 -11.71
CA VAL A 90 8.28 8.76 -12.03
C VAL A 90 8.54 7.25 -11.88
N ARG A 91 9.68 6.77 -12.41
CA ARG A 91 10.03 5.35 -12.38
C ARG A 91 10.40 4.88 -10.99
N ILE A 92 11.10 5.72 -10.21
CA ILE A 92 11.43 5.42 -8.82
C ILE A 92 10.16 5.38 -7.97
N PHE A 93 9.23 6.29 -8.20
CA PHE A 93 7.92 6.24 -7.53
C PHE A 93 7.13 4.98 -7.89
N GLN A 94 7.10 4.60 -9.17
CA GLN A 94 6.46 3.35 -9.62
C GLN A 94 7.13 2.11 -9.04
N LEU A 95 8.47 2.08 -8.97
CA LEU A 95 9.22 1.02 -8.33
C LEU A 95 8.84 0.89 -6.84
N ALA A 96 8.75 2.01 -6.13
CA ALA A 96 8.33 2.04 -4.72
C ALA A 96 6.93 1.45 -4.53
N GLN A 97 5.98 1.82 -5.41
CA GLN A 97 4.62 1.27 -5.41
C GLN A 97 4.61 -0.24 -5.71
N MET A 98 5.41 -0.70 -6.66
CA MET A 98 5.54 -2.13 -6.98
C MET A 98 6.11 -2.92 -5.80
N ALA A 99 7.13 -2.39 -5.12
CA ALA A 99 7.70 -2.98 -3.91
C ALA A 99 6.65 -3.08 -2.79
N LEU A 100 5.91 -1.99 -2.56
CA LEU A 100 4.82 -1.91 -1.58
C LEU A 100 3.74 -2.97 -1.85
N ASN A 101 3.25 -3.05 -3.08
CA ASN A 101 2.25 -4.03 -3.50
C ASN A 101 2.77 -5.49 -3.40
N SER A 102 4.08 -5.67 -3.52
CA SER A 102 4.76 -6.96 -3.34
C SER A 102 5.10 -7.27 -1.88
N LYS A 103 4.64 -6.43 -0.94
CA LYS A 103 4.90 -6.53 0.51
C LYS A 103 6.40 -6.45 0.86
N GLN A 104 7.21 -5.83 0.00
CA GLN A 104 8.61 -5.53 0.24
C GLN A 104 8.71 -4.11 0.83
N TYR A 105 8.22 -3.98 2.07
CA TYR A 105 7.98 -2.67 2.69
C TYR A 105 9.27 -1.87 2.91
N GLY A 106 10.35 -2.52 3.34
CA GLY A 106 11.65 -1.89 3.49
C GLY A 106 12.21 -1.33 2.19
N ASP A 107 12.04 -2.07 1.08
CA ASP A 107 12.47 -1.61 -0.25
C ASP A 107 11.61 -0.44 -0.74
N ALA A 108 10.30 -0.50 -0.49
CA ALA A 108 9.37 0.59 -0.81
C ALA A 108 9.76 1.87 -0.07
N ARG A 109 10.02 1.78 1.24
CA ARG A 109 10.49 2.90 2.08
C ARG A 109 11.77 3.51 1.55
N ASN A 110 12.76 2.69 1.20
CA ASN A 110 14.03 3.18 0.66
C ASN A 110 13.84 3.95 -0.65
N ALA A 111 12.92 3.50 -1.50
CA ALA A 111 12.63 4.17 -2.75
C ALA A 111 11.85 5.49 -2.54
N PHE A 112 10.84 5.50 -1.66
CA PHE A 112 10.15 6.74 -1.29
C PHE A 112 11.09 7.72 -0.59
N GLN A 113 11.96 7.24 0.31
CA GLN A 113 12.94 8.08 1.00
C GLN A 113 13.87 8.80 0.01
N TYR A 114 14.36 8.11 -1.03
CA TYR A 114 15.16 8.77 -2.06
C TYR A 114 14.44 9.96 -2.71
N LEU A 115 13.12 9.84 -2.96
CA LEU A 115 12.33 10.94 -3.51
C LEU A 115 12.15 12.09 -2.50
N LEU A 116 12.03 11.76 -1.21
CA LEU A 116 11.97 12.75 -0.13
C LEU A 116 13.29 13.51 0.03
N ASP A 117 14.43 12.82 -0.09
CA ASP A 117 15.76 13.41 0.01
C ASP A 117 16.05 14.41 -1.12
N LYS A 118 15.31 14.38 -2.22
CA LYS A 118 15.36 15.39 -3.30
C LYS A 118 14.69 16.71 -2.91
N GLY A 119 13.93 16.73 -1.82
CA GLY A 119 13.30 17.93 -1.27
C GLY A 119 11.90 18.21 -1.80
N PRO A 120 11.22 19.21 -1.20
CA PRO A 120 9.79 19.50 -1.45
C PRO A 120 9.48 20.00 -2.86
N GLU A 121 10.48 20.42 -3.64
CA GLU A 121 10.32 20.78 -5.05
C GLU A 121 10.13 19.55 -5.97
N ASN A 122 10.40 18.35 -5.46
CA ASN A 122 10.13 17.13 -6.20
C ASN A 122 8.61 16.93 -6.38
N PRO A 123 8.12 16.68 -7.60
CA PRO A 123 6.67 16.56 -7.87
C PRO A 123 6.01 15.37 -7.13
N PHE A 124 6.79 14.39 -6.68
CA PHE A 124 6.31 13.24 -5.93
C PHE A 124 6.48 13.38 -4.41
N PHE A 125 7.06 14.49 -3.92
CA PHE A 125 7.40 14.64 -2.51
C PHE A 125 6.23 14.37 -1.57
N MET A 126 5.09 15.04 -1.77
CA MET A 126 3.90 14.88 -0.92
C MET A 126 3.35 13.46 -0.94
N GLN A 127 3.31 12.85 -2.12
CA GLN A 127 2.84 11.47 -2.28
C GLN A 127 3.82 10.47 -1.65
N ALA A 128 5.12 10.64 -1.90
CA ALA A 128 6.16 9.80 -1.31
C ALA A 128 6.18 9.91 0.21
N TYR A 129 5.89 11.09 0.77
CA TYR A 129 5.84 11.30 2.22
C TYR A 129 4.74 10.41 2.85
N GLY A 130 3.52 10.51 2.36
CA GLY A 130 2.41 9.70 2.85
C GLY A 130 2.65 8.19 2.66
N GLN A 131 3.15 7.80 1.47
CA GLN A 131 3.42 6.40 1.16
C GLN A 131 4.60 5.82 1.95
N ASN A 132 5.58 6.63 2.34
CA ASN A 132 6.69 6.20 3.20
C ASN A 132 6.20 5.85 4.61
N ILE A 133 5.31 6.69 5.18
CA ILE A 133 4.68 6.41 6.47
C ILE A 133 3.81 5.14 6.38
N HIS A 134 2.98 5.03 5.34
CA HIS A 134 2.17 3.84 5.11
C HIS A 134 3.04 2.57 5.00
N ALA A 135 4.12 2.60 4.24
CA ALA A 135 5.05 1.47 4.13
C ALA A 135 5.70 1.13 5.48
N SER A 136 6.04 2.14 6.29
CA SER A 136 6.57 1.95 7.64
C SER A 136 5.55 1.28 8.57
N TYR A 137 4.28 1.68 8.46
CA TYR A 137 3.19 1.07 9.21
C TYR A 137 2.96 -0.39 8.80
N MET A 138 2.91 -0.67 7.49
CA MET A 138 2.73 -2.02 6.97
C MET A 138 3.88 -2.95 7.37
N GLU A 139 5.11 -2.44 7.36
CA GLU A 139 6.29 -3.18 7.83
C GLU A 139 6.18 -3.48 9.33
N PHE A 140 5.80 -2.49 10.14
CA PHE A 140 5.63 -2.64 11.59
C PHE A 140 4.60 -3.72 11.93
N ILE A 141 3.39 -3.63 11.40
CA ILE A 141 2.32 -4.59 11.73
C ILE A 141 2.57 -6.00 11.21
N THR A 142 3.46 -6.16 10.21
CA THR A 142 3.76 -7.46 9.60
C THR A 142 4.98 -8.12 10.23
N GLU A 143 6.01 -7.35 10.57
CA GLU A 143 7.32 -7.89 10.96
C GLU A 143 7.63 -7.74 12.45
N SER A 144 7.09 -6.72 13.11
CA SER A 144 7.45 -6.41 14.50
C SER A 144 6.31 -5.72 15.28
N PRO A 145 5.10 -6.30 15.30
CA PRO A 145 3.92 -5.67 15.92
C PRO A 145 4.06 -5.49 17.45
N ASP A 146 4.91 -6.27 18.09
CA ASP A 146 5.14 -6.24 19.54
C ASP A 146 6.26 -5.28 19.96
N ASP A 147 6.96 -4.65 19.01
CA ASP A 147 8.02 -3.67 19.29
C ASP A 147 7.41 -2.30 19.67
N SER A 148 7.17 -2.10 20.96
CA SER A 148 6.58 -0.85 21.46
C SER A 148 7.46 0.38 21.22
N VAL A 149 8.79 0.23 21.11
CA VAL A 149 9.70 1.35 20.81
C VAL A 149 9.51 1.79 19.37
N ARG A 150 9.51 0.83 18.44
CA ARG A 150 9.24 1.08 17.03
C ARG A 150 7.83 1.65 16.81
N GLY A 151 6.83 1.11 17.51
CA GLY A 151 5.46 1.62 17.47
C GLY A 151 5.35 3.09 17.90
N LYS A 152 6.03 3.47 18.98
CA LYS A 152 6.08 4.87 19.43
C LYS A 152 6.79 5.80 18.45
N GLN A 153 7.89 5.35 17.85
CA GLN A 153 8.58 6.10 16.80
C GLN A 153 7.66 6.31 15.58
N LEU A 154 6.93 5.29 15.19
CA LEU A 154 5.97 5.36 14.09
C LEU A 154 4.81 6.33 14.40
N ALA A 155 4.30 6.35 15.63
CA ALA A 155 3.28 7.32 16.04
C ALA A 155 3.78 8.78 15.94
N VAL A 156 5.07 9.02 16.23
CA VAL A 156 5.69 10.34 15.98
C VAL A 156 5.72 10.65 14.48
N GLN A 157 6.11 9.69 13.64
CA GLN A 157 6.11 9.89 12.18
C GLN A 157 4.70 10.19 11.63
N PHE A 158 3.67 9.50 12.12
CA PHE A 158 2.28 9.81 11.75
C PHE A 158 1.89 11.22 12.17
N LYS A 159 2.24 11.63 13.38
CA LYS A 159 1.92 12.97 13.90
C LYS A 159 2.55 14.04 13.03
N GLU A 160 3.87 13.96 12.82
CA GLU A 160 4.63 14.90 11.99
C GLU A 160 4.12 14.90 10.54
N GLY A 161 3.83 13.71 10.01
CA GLY A 161 3.28 13.56 8.65
C GLY A 161 1.92 14.20 8.49
N LEU A 162 1.01 14.01 9.44
CA LEU A 162 -0.33 14.62 9.40
C LEU A 162 -0.28 16.14 9.68
N GLU A 163 0.69 16.62 10.48
CA GLU A 163 0.94 18.04 10.65
C GLU A 163 1.44 18.69 9.34
N TYR A 164 2.30 18.00 8.58
CA TYR A 164 2.87 18.49 7.33
C TYR A 164 1.90 18.37 6.14
N LEU A 165 1.29 17.19 5.96
CA LEU A 165 0.38 16.90 4.84
C LEU A 165 -1.02 17.49 5.02
N GLY A 166 -1.38 17.81 6.27
CA GLY A 166 -2.69 18.31 6.66
C GLY A 166 -3.77 17.23 6.73
N PHE A 167 -4.87 17.59 7.37
CA PHE A 167 -6.09 16.78 7.41
C PHE A 167 -6.92 17.06 6.16
N SER A 168 -6.94 16.13 5.23
CA SER A 168 -7.59 16.25 3.93
C SER A 168 -8.16 14.91 3.45
N PRO A 169 -9.03 14.89 2.44
CA PRO A 169 -9.47 13.63 1.84
C PRO A 169 -8.35 12.72 1.32
N ALA A 170 -7.16 13.26 1.06
CA ALA A 170 -6.00 12.50 0.61
C ALA A 170 -5.28 11.78 1.76
N THR A 171 -5.45 12.23 3.01
CA THR A 171 -4.77 11.68 4.19
C THR A 171 -5.65 10.75 5.04
N ILE A 172 -6.85 10.41 4.57
CA ILE A 172 -7.79 9.53 5.30
C ILE A 172 -7.14 8.18 5.67
N GLY A 173 -6.38 7.57 4.75
CA GLY A 173 -5.67 6.32 5.03
C GLY A 173 -4.69 6.46 6.19
N LEU A 174 -3.88 7.51 6.19
CA LEU A 174 -2.92 7.78 7.26
C LEU A 174 -3.61 8.07 8.60
N ILE A 175 -4.75 8.77 8.59
CA ILE A 175 -5.55 9.04 9.79
C ILE A 175 -6.06 7.72 10.40
N SER A 176 -6.62 6.84 9.56
CA SER A 176 -7.12 5.53 9.98
C SER A 176 -5.99 4.64 10.52
N GLU A 177 -4.86 4.57 9.83
CA GLU A 177 -3.68 3.79 10.23
C GLU A 177 -3.05 4.30 11.53
N ASN A 178 -2.97 5.62 11.71
CA ASN A 178 -2.51 6.21 12.96
C ASN A 178 -3.44 5.87 14.13
N ALA A 179 -4.75 5.96 13.92
CA ALA A 179 -5.72 5.58 14.95
C ALA A 179 -5.60 4.09 15.31
N HIS A 180 -5.43 3.23 14.28
CA HIS A 180 -5.21 1.80 14.47
C HIS A 180 -3.94 1.51 15.29
N LEU A 181 -2.83 2.14 14.94
CA LEU A 181 -1.58 2.04 15.69
C LEU A 181 -1.74 2.47 17.14
N LEU A 182 -2.36 3.63 17.36
CA LEU A 182 -2.58 4.18 18.71
C LEU A 182 -3.44 3.26 19.58
N ALA A 183 -4.57 2.79 19.04
CA ALA A 183 -5.51 1.97 19.80
C ALA A 183 -4.96 0.57 20.09
N PHE A 184 -4.56 -0.17 19.06
CA PHE A 184 -4.35 -1.61 19.15
C PHE A 184 -2.91 -2.03 19.46
N TYR A 185 -1.92 -1.15 19.18
CA TYR A 185 -0.52 -1.45 19.44
C TYR A 185 0.11 -0.61 20.54
N LEU A 186 -0.46 0.57 20.83
CA LEU A 186 0.06 1.47 21.87
C LEU A 186 -0.86 1.63 23.06
N ASP A 187 -2.02 0.96 23.07
CA ASP A 187 -3.02 1.02 24.15
C ASP A 187 -3.49 2.45 24.47
N GLN A 188 -3.74 3.24 23.41
CA GLN A 188 -4.14 4.65 23.52
C GLN A 188 -5.47 4.92 22.78
N PRO A 189 -6.57 4.22 23.14
CA PRO A 189 -7.83 4.32 22.38
C PRO A 189 -8.43 5.72 22.38
N GLN A 190 -8.27 6.50 23.46
CA GLN A 190 -8.79 7.87 23.54
C GLN A 190 -8.09 8.80 22.55
N GLN A 191 -6.78 8.63 22.35
CA GLN A 191 -6.05 9.41 21.35
C GLN A 191 -6.44 8.99 19.93
N ALA A 192 -6.68 7.69 19.70
CA ALA A 192 -7.19 7.18 18.45
C ALA A 192 -8.56 7.79 18.09
N ILE A 193 -9.49 7.84 19.04
CA ILE A 193 -10.80 8.48 18.86
C ILE A 193 -10.64 9.96 18.47
N GLN A 194 -9.80 10.71 19.21
CA GLN A 194 -9.56 12.13 18.92
C GLN A 194 -9.02 12.38 17.51
N ILE A 195 -8.12 11.51 17.00
CA ILE A 195 -7.58 11.66 15.65
C ILE A 195 -8.65 11.34 14.60
N LEU A 196 -9.51 10.34 14.86
CA LEU A 196 -10.62 9.98 13.98
C LEU A 196 -11.68 11.07 13.95
N GLU A 197 -12.00 11.72 15.08
CA GLU A 197 -12.90 12.87 15.13
C GLU A 197 -12.38 14.04 14.29
N LYS A 198 -11.08 14.35 14.38
CA LYS A 198 -10.43 15.35 13.51
C LYS A 198 -10.55 14.97 12.05
N GLY A 199 -10.36 13.70 11.72
CA GLY A 199 -10.54 13.17 10.37
C GLY A 199 -11.98 13.32 9.86
N LEU A 200 -12.97 13.04 10.70
CA LEU A 200 -14.39 13.16 10.38
C LEU A 200 -14.86 14.62 10.24
N ALA A 201 -14.13 15.57 10.84
CA ALA A 201 -14.38 17.00 10.70
C ALA A 201 -13.88 17.60 9.36
N ILE A 202 -13.18 16.83 8.53
CA ILE A 202 -12.73 17.27 7.20
C ILE A 202 -13.94 17.57 6.32
N PRO A 203 -14.02 18.77 5.72
CA PRO A 203 -15.14 19.13 4.85
C PRO A 203 -15.23 18.25 3.60
N GLN A 204 -16.45 18.00 3.11
CA GLN A 204 -16.72 17.33 1.84
C GLN A 204 -16.15 15.91 1.69
N LEU A 205 -16.05 15.19 2.79
CA LEU A 205 -15.71 13.74 2.73
C LEU A 205 -16.75 12.98 1.92
N LYS A 206 -16.29 12.08 1.06
CA LYS A 206 -17.15 11.11 0.41
C LYS A 206 -17.71 10.10 1.43
N LEU A 207 -18.89 9.54 1.17
CA LEU A 207 -19.53 8.56 2.06
C LEU A 207 -18.59 7.40 2.44
N VAL A 208 -17.83 6.88 1.47
CA VAL A 208 -16.87 5.81 1.72
C VAL A 208 -15.75 6.27 2.65
N GLN A 209 -15.23 7.49 2.49
CA GLN A 209 -14.16 8.03 3.32
C GLN A 209 -14.60 8.23 4.77
N SER A 210 -15.75 8.85 4.98
CA SER A 210 -16.33 9.00 6.32
C SER A 210 -16.71 7.65 6.92
N GLY A 211 -17.21 6.72 6.11
CA GLY A 211 -17.53 5.36 6.52
C GLY A 211 -16.29 4.57 6.96
N THR A 212 -15.15 4.71 6.28
CA THR A 212 -13.88 4.10 6.67
C THR A 212 -13.44 4.58 8.05
N LEU A 213 -13.40 5.90 8.28
CA LEU A 213 -13.04 6.45 9.59
C LEU A 213 -14.00 6.05 10.69
N LYS A 214 -15.33 6.03 10.41
CA LYS A 214 -16.33 5.58 11.38
C LYS A 214 -16.21 4.09 11.70
N THR A 215 -15.88 3.25 10.73
CA THR A 215 -15.65 1.81 10.96
C THR A 215 -14.46 1.62 11.89
N GLU A 216 -13.36 2.31 11.65
CA GLU A 216 -12.19 2.29 12.53
C GLU A 216 -12.53 2.81 13.93
N MET A 217 -13.30 3.90 14.02
CA MET A 217 -13.75 4.45 15.29
C MET A 217 -14.61 3.44 16.09
N ALA A 218 -15.49 2.72 15.42
CA ALA A 218 -16.29 1.69 16.06
C ALA A 218 -15.42 0.51 16.55
N ASP A 219 -14.41 0.11 15.77
CA ASP A 219 -13.45 -0.92 16.20
C ASP A 219 -12.67 -0.45 17.45
N VAL A 220 -12.28 0.82 17.50
CA VAL A 220 -11.61 1.42 18.68
C VAL A 220 -12.54 1.46 19.87
N TYR A 221 -13.83 1.78 19.73
CA TYR A 221 -14.79 1.71 20.82
C TYR A 221 -14.99 0.27 21.35
N VAL A 222 -14.99 -0.74 20.45
CA VAL A 222 -15.00 -2.14 20.90
C VAL A 222 -13.78 -2.44 21.77
N TYR A 223 -12.59 -2.02 21.32
CA TYR A 223 -11.35 -2.20 22.06
C TYR A 223 -11.35 -1.47 23.41
N ALA A 224 -11.90 -0.25 23.43
CA ALA A 224 -12.06 0.56 24.64
C ALA A 224 -13.14 0.04 25.61
N ASN A 225 -13.77 -1.11 25.30
CA ASN A 225 -14.87 -1.70 26.06
C ASN A 225 -16.11 -0.79 26.16
N ASP A 226 -16.39 -0.05 25.07
CA ASP A 226 -17.60 0.75 24.89
C ASP A 226 -18.48 0.21 23.75
N PRO A 227 -19.17 -0.92 23.97
CA PRO A 227 -19.93 -1.59 22.94
C PRO A 227 -21.17 -0.81 22.46
N TRP A 228 -21.66 0.13 23.27
CA TRP A 228 -22.83 0.95 22.91
C TRP A 228 -22.47 1.96 21.84
N GLU A 229 -21.37 2.71 22.05
CA GLU A 229 -20.85 3.65 21.06
C GLU A 229 -20.43 2.90 19.77
N ALA A 230 -19.75 1.76 19.92
CA ALA A 230 -19.41 0.92 18.76
C ALA A 230 -20.64 0.53 17.95
N THR A 231 -21.70 0.06 18.61
CA THR A 231 -22.97 -0.33 17.98
C THR A 231 -23.62 0.83 17.24
N LEU A 232 -23.61 2.02 17.85
CA LEU A 232 -24.18 3.23 17.27
C LEU A 232 -23.40 3.63 16.01
N VAL A 233 -22.08 3.66 16.09
CA VAL A 233 -21.22 4.09 14.97
C VAL A 233 -21.29 3.07 13.82
N TYR A 234 -21.25 1.76 14.08
CA TYR A 234 -21.49 0.75 13.03
C TYR A 234 -22.85 0.94 12.34
N SER A 235 -23.91 1.26 13.12
CA SER A 235 -25.23 1.50 12.55
C SER A 235 -25.24 2.68 11.59
N GLN A 236 -24.55 3.77 11.93
CA GLN A 236 -24.40 4.92 11.05
C GLN A 236 -23.67 4.56 9.75
N VAL A 237 -22.63 3.71 9.84
CA VAL A 237 -21.91 3.23 8.63
C VAL A 237 -22.84 2.40 7.75
N ILE A 238 -23.58 1.48 8.35
CA ILE A 238 -24.53 0.61 7.65
C ILE A 238 -25.58 1.45 6.92
N ASP A 239 -26.17 2.42 7.60
CA ASP A 239 -27.23 3.26 7.03
C ASP A 239 -26.74 4.12 5.87
N ALA A 240 -25.53 4.64 5.96
CA ALA A 240 -24.92 5.46 4.91
C ALA A 240 -24.37 4.64 3.72
N ASN A 241 -24.06 3.34 3.92
CA ASN A 241 -23.37 2.49 2.97
C ASN A 241 -24.15 1.20 2.63
N LYS A 242 -25.49 1.28 2.54
CA LYS A 242 -26.37 0.12 2.38
C LYS A 242 -26.04 -0.79 1.20
N ASP A 243 -25.54 -0.20 0.11
CA ASP A 243 -25.39 -0.87 -1.19
C ASP A 243 -23.93 -1.09 -1.57
N ASN A 244 -23.00 -1.05 -0.62
CA ASN A 244 -21.58 -1.26 -0.89
C ASN A 244 -20.91 -2.18 0.14
N SER A 245 -19.71 -2.67 -0.20
CA SER A 245 -18.95 -3.62 0.62
C SER A 245 -18.61 -3.09 2.02
N LEU A 246 -18.49 -1.77 2.20
CA LEU A 246 -18.20 -1.17 3.50
C LEU A 246 -19.40 -1.33 4.47
N GLY A 247 -20.61 -1.15 3.97
CA GLY A 247 -21.82 -1.42 4.75
C GLY A 247 -21.95 -2.88 5.15
N ASP A 248 -21.62 -3.80 4.26
CA ASP A 248 -21.64 -5.24 4.57
C ASP A 248 -20.57 -5.61 5.61
N GLN A 249 -19.37 -5.04 5.51
CA GLN A 249 -18.32 -5.20 6.52
C GLN A 249 -18.75 -4.67 7.89
N ALA A 250 -19.39 -3.49 7.93
CA ALA A 250 -19.91 -2.93 9.18
C ALA A 250 -21.04 -3.79 9.78
N LYS A 251 -21.93 -4.36 8.96
CA LYS A 251 -22.96 -5.33 9.41
C LYS A 251 -22.30 -6.57 10.04
N LEU A 252 -21.27 -7.12 9.39
CA LEU A 252 -20.55 -8.29 9.90
C LEU A 252 -19.89 -7.97 11.25
N LYS A 253 -19.17 -6.84 11.37
CA LYS A 253 -18.52 -6.40 12.61
C LYS A 253 -19.56 -6.18 13.73
N LYS A 254 -20.69 -5.55 13.41
CA LYS A 254 -21.79 -5.35 14.36
C LYS A 254 -22.41 -6.66 14.80
N ALA A 255 -22.58 -7.63 13.90
CA ALA A 255 -23.10 -8.96 14.24
C ALA A 255 -22.11 -9.71 15.16
N LYS A 256 -20.79 -9.66 14.88
CA LYS A 256 -19.74 -10.20 15.74
C LYS A 256 -19.80 -9.58 17.15
N LEU A 257 -19.93 -8.26 17.24
CA LEU A 257 -20.08 -7.58 18.52
C LEU A 257 -21.33 -8.06 19.29
N GLY A 258 -22.47 -8.19 18.61
CA GLY A 258 -23.71 -8.74 19.20
C GLY A 258 -23.52 -10.16 19.73
N TYR A 259 -22.78 -11.01 19.01
CA TYR A 259 -22.44 -12.35 19.46
C TYR A 259 -21.60 -12.31 20.76
N TYR A 260 -20.55 -11.52 20.82
CA TYR A 260 -19.71 -11.38 22.02
C TYR A 260 -20.46 -10.80 23.22
N LEU A 261 -21.51 -10.02 22.99
CA LEU A 261 -22.39 -9.48 24.02
C LEU A 261 -23.50 -10.49 24.45
N GLY A 262 -23.50 -11.70 23.93
CA GLY A 262 -24.48 -12.74 24.25
C GLY A 262 -25.81 -12.64 23.50
N ASN A 263 -25.94 -11.75 22.52
CA ASN A 263 -27.15 -11.56 21.72
C ASN A 263 -27.19 -12.54 20.54
N PHE A 264 -27.03 -13.83 20.80
CA PHE A 264 -26.82 -14.88 19.80
C PHE A 264 -27.89 -14.95 18.70
N SER A 265 -29.19 -14.93 19.12
CA SER A 265 -30.30 -15.02 18.16
C SER A 265 -30.33 -13.85 17.17
N TRP A 266 -30.03 -12.64 17.68
CA TRP A 266 -29.94 -11.46 16.85
C TRP A 266 -28.72 -11.51 15.93
N ALA A 267 -27.56 -11.86 16.46
CA ALA A 267 -26.31 -11.98 15.69
C ALA A 267 -26.47 -12.98 14.53
N LYS A 268 -27.05 -14.16 14.84
CA LYS A 268 -27.34 -15.18 13.82
C LYS A 268 -28.27 -14.66 12.71
N ALA A 269 -29.33 -13.95 13.07
CA ALA A 269 -30.25 -13.39 12.06
C ALA A 269 -29.54 -12.38 11.14
N GLN A 270 -28.62 -11.56 11.68
CA GLN A 270 -27.82 -10.63 10.86
C GLN A 270 -26.84 -11.37 9.95
N LEU A 271 -26.17 -12.42 10.44
CA LEU A 271 -25.25 -13.24 9.66
C LEU A 271 -25.96 -13.99 8.54
N ASP A 272 -27.16 -14.51 8.79
CA ASP A 272 -27.98 -15.21 7.77
C ASP A 272 -28.32 -14.28 6.60
N VAL A 273 -28.59 -12.99 6.85
CA VAL A 273 -28.81 -12.00 5.79
C VAL A 273 -27.51 -11.76 4.99
N LEU A 274 -26.35 -11.71 5.66
CA LEU A 274 -25.07 -11.46 5.01
C LEU A 274 -24.56 -12.62 4.14
N LYS A 275 -25.02 -13.87 4.37
CA LYS A 275 -24.71 -15.02 3.50
C LYS A 275 -25.15 -14.80 2.04
N ALA A 276 -26.16 -13.98 1.83
CA ALA A 276 -26.63 -13.58 0.50
C ALA A 276 -25.91 -12.34 -0.06
N SER A 277 -24.89 -11.83 0.62
CA SER A 277 -24.14 -10.65 0.20
C SER A 277 -23.41 -10.87 -1.14
N THR A 278 -23.28 -9.82 -1.92
CA THR A 278 -22.50 -9.79 -3.16
C THR A 278 -21.00 -9.95 -2.95
N SER A 279 -20.50 -9.63 -1.75
CA SER A 279 -19.10 -9.85 -1.36
C SER A 279 -18.89 -11.30 -0.93
N LYS A 280 -18.16 -12.07 -1.75
CA LYS A 280 -17.82 -13.48 -1.41
C LYS A 280 -17.07 -13.61 -0.09
N LEU A 281 -16.18 -12.66 0.23
CA LEU A 281 -15.41 -12.66 1.48
C LEU A 281 -16.34 -12.48 2.68
N THR A 282 -17.21 -11.46 2.66
CA THR A 282 -18.17 -11.19 3.74
C THR A 282 -19.17 -12.34 3.90
N ALA A 283 -19.60 -12.96 2.79
CA ALA A 283 -20.49 -14.12 2.82
C ALA A 283 -19.83 -15.35 3.48
N ASN A 284 -18.57 -15.64 3.14
CA ASN A 284 -17.81 -16.73 3.75
C ASN A 284 -17.60 -16.49 5.25
N ASP A 285 -17.16 -15.28 5.64
CA ASP A 285 -17.00 -14.93 7.05
C ASP A 285 -18.33 -15.04 7.85
N ALA A 286 -19.45 -14.71 7.21
CA ALA A 286 -20.77 -14.87 7.83
C ALA A 286 -21.19 -16.34 7.95
N MET A 287 -20.81 -17.21 7.01
CA MET A 287 -21.04 -18.66 7.09
C MET A 287 -20.25 -19.29 8.22
N ASP A 288 -18.99 -18.91 8.38
CA ASP A 288 -18.09 -19.48 9.40
C ASP A 288 -18.53 -19.12 10.84
N LEU A 289 -19.25 -18.02 10.99
CA LEU A 289 -19.67 -17.50 12.30
C LEU A 289 -21.13 -17.88 12.67
N SER A 290 -21.91 -18.39 11.77
CA SER A 290 -23.33 -18.71 11.99
C SER A 290 -23.56 -20.17 12.38
#